data_2c5237ecc0872ac386d054f369f69fb4
#
_entry.id   2c5237ecc0872ac386d054f369f69fb4
#
_cell.length_a   1.000
_cell.length_b   1.000
_cell.length_c   1.000
_cell.angle_alpha   90.00
_cell.angle_beta   90.00
_cell.angle_gamma   90.00
#
_symmetry.space_group_name_H-M   'P 1'
#
loop_
_entity.id
_entity.type
_entity.pdbx_description
1 polymer ?
#
loop_
_entity_poly.entity_id
_entity_poly.type
_entity_poly.pdbx_seq_one_letter_code
_entity_poly.pdbx_strand_id
1 'polypeptide(L)'
;MSVDTVPAAVAGPLTLVHAADHTPGWWRSAVIYQVYPRSFRDLNGDGVGDLAGITAELPQLAELDVDAVWLSPFYRSPQRDAGYDVSDYCDVDPLFGTLDDFDAMMAEAKRLGLRLIVDLVPNHCSDQHAAFQAALAAPADGPERDMFIFRDGLGESGELPPNNWQSHFGGPAWTRITEPDGTAGQWYLHLFDSSQPDFNWDNDAVHAEFERVLRFWLDRGVSGFRVDVAHALVKAPGLPAWGGRADGNSSDGFPGHEAPMFGQPALHDIYRAWRRILAEYGPDRILCAEANVDPLPRLADWVRPDEMHQAFNFPYLHAGLDPHRMRRVVTESLNALDAVGAPSTWVLSNHDVVRHATRFGYDGQAPRDGDGIGPADPQPNAELGRARAAAATMFMLGLPGGAYLYQGEELGLPDGIDIPDHQRQDPTFGRTGGERLGRDGCRVPLPWRAGEPNNGFGSGADPWLPQPESFGTLARDTQAASPSSHLSLYRSMLALRRQLRLGEGSLAWLEDWSTDTSLGYLNGTVAVLMNVSHEPLDLPAGTVLLRSSAAAGINAPEHQLGSGETVWLEIYIEDTES
;
A
#
# COMPACT_ATOMS: atom_id res chain seq x y z
N MET A 1 -34.41 -41.89 19.53
CA MET A 1 -33.16 -41.43 20.12
C MET A 1 -32.18 -41.40 18.99
N SER A 2 -32.02 -40.23 18.41
CA SER A 2 -31.02 -39.92 17.39
C SER A 2 -29.69 -39.76 18.13
N VAL A 3 -28.71 -40.57 17.80
CA VAL A 3 -27.35 -40.40 18.31
C VAL A 3 -26.75 -39.28 17.49
N ASP A 4 -26.63 -38.11 18.09
CA ASP A 4 -25.86 -37.00 17.54
C ASP A 4 -24.42 -37.46 17.41
N THR A 5 -24.01 -37.71 16.18
CA THR A 5 -22.60 -37.98 15.83
C THR A 5 -21.85 -36.67 16.05
N VAL A 6 -20.98 -36.62 17.05
CA VAL A 6 -19.97 -35.57 17.24
C VAL A 6 -19.15 -35.48 15.95
N PRO A 7 -19.05 -34.31 15.32
CA PRO A 7 -18.24 -34.16 14.11
C PRO A 7 -16.79 -34.53 14.42
N ALA A 8 -16.17 -35.30 13.52
CA ALA A 8 -14.74 -35.61 13.61
C ALA A 8 -13.93 -34.30 13.57
N ALA A 9 -12.98 -34.16 14.49
CA ALA A 9 -12.00 -33.06 14.51
C ALA A 9 -11.34 -32.90 13.13
N VAL A 10 -10.82 -31.72 12.84
CA VAL A 10 -9.90 -31.53 11.71
C VAL A 10 -8.70 -32.43 11.95
N ALA A 11 -8.76 -33.63 11.36
CA ALA A 11 -7.82 -34.71 11.61
C ALA A 11 -6.72 -34.61 10.56
N GLY A 12 -5.71 -33.79 10.80
CA GLY A 12 -4.53 -33.70 9.96
C GLY A 12 -3.35 -33.11 10.73
N PRO A 13 -2.11 -33.34 10.28
CA PRO A 13 -0.95 -32.77 10.92
C PRO A 13 -0.98 -31.23 10.79
N LEU A 14 -0.62 -30.55 11.89
CA LEU A 14 -0.50 -29.11 11.98
C LEU A 14 0.97 -28.71 12.02
N THR A 15 1.34 -27.68 11.25
CA THR A 15 2.67 -27.05 11.33
C THR A 15 2.52 -25.65 11.90
N LEU A 16 2.83 -25.46 13.18
CA LEU A 16 2.83 -24.16 13.84
C LEU A 16 3.95 -23.29 13.26
N VAL A 17 3.60 -22.08 12.81
CA VAL A 17 4.50 -21.07 12.26
C VAL A 17 4.60 -19.86 13.16
N HIS A 18 3.47 -19.45 13.76
CA HIS A 18 3.38 -18.24 14.57
C HIS A 18 2.53 -18.52 15.82
N ALA A 19 3.04 -18.14 16.99
CA ALA A 19 2.29 -18.20 18.22
C ALA A 19 1.43 -16.93 18.39
N ALA A 20 0.31 -17.04 19.10
CA ALA A 20 -0.52 -15.86 19.41
C ALA A 20 0.30 -14.78 20.13
N ASP A 21 0.15 -13.52 19.67
CA ASP A 21 0.89 -12.38 20.18
C ASP A 21 -0.07 -11.32 20.75
N HIS A 22 -0.02 -11.16 22.06
CA HIS A 22 -0.81 -10.18 22.80
C HIS A 22 0.02 -8.99 23.28
N THR A 23 1.19 -8.76 22.65
CA THR A 23 2.03 -7.59 22.94
C THR A 23 1.24 -6.31 22.70
N PRO A 24 1.23 -5.35 23.65
CA PRO A 24 0.49 -4.10 23.48
C PRO A 24 0.97 -3.28 22.29
N GLY A 25 0.02 -2.67 21.59
CA GLY A 25 0.29 -1.80 20.44
C GLY A 25 -0.85 -1.89 19.44
N TRP A 26 -1.62 -0.82 19.27
CA TRP A 26 -2.80 -0.82 18.41
C TRP A 26 -2.48 -1.23 16.96
N TRP A 27 -1.28 -0.89 16.47
CA TRP A 27 -0.82 -1.16 15.09
C TRP A 27 -0.56 -2.64 14.82
N ARG A 28 -0.36 -3.45 15.85
CA ARG A 28 0.08 -4.84 15.68
C ARG A 28 -0.97 -5.70 14.97
N SER A 29 -2.23 -5.41 15.19
CA SER A 29 -3.38 -6.14 14.62
C SER A 29 -4.32 -5.24 13.80
N ALA A 30 -3.98 -3.95 13.67
CA ALA A 30 -4.83 -2.94 13.08
C ALA A 30 -5.15 -3.21 11.61
N VAL A 31 -6.35 -2.82 11.22
CA VAL A 31 -6.72 -2.65 9.82
C VAL A 31 -6.67 -1.16 9.47
N ILE A 32 -5.82 -0.81 8.53
CA ILE A 32 -5.57 0.56 8.11
C ILE A 32 -6.09 0.77 6.70
N TYR A 33 -6.93 1.77 6.51
CA TYR A 33 -7.54 2.07 5.22
C TYR A 33 -6.78 3.20 4.54
N GLN A 34 -6.25 2.95 3.35
CA GLN A 34 -5.57 3.95 2.54
C GLN A 34 -6.58 4.81 1.79
N VAL A 35 -6.52 6.11 2.01
CA VAL A 35 -7.22 7.14 1.24
C VAL A 35 -6.24 7.83 0.29
N TYR A 36 -6.58 7.83 -0.99
CA TYR A 36 -5.92 8.64 -2.02
C TYR A 36 -6.74 9.92 -2.22
N PRO A 37 -6.33 11.06 -1.64
CA PRO A 37 -7.18 12.24 -1.47
C PRO A 37 -7.86 12.71 -2.76
N ARG A 38 -7.10 12.82 -3.85
CA ARG A 38 -7.58 13.28 -5.17
C ARG A 38 -8.79 12.50 -5.71
N SER A 39 -8.94 11.24 -5.31
CA SER A 39 -9.93 10.30 -5.83
C SER A 39 -10.92 9.82 -4.80
N PHE A 40 -10.91 10.40 -3.58
CA PHE A 40 -11.78 9.91 -2.53
C PHE A 40 -13.18 10.55 -2.61
N ARG A 41 -13.28 11.88 -2.43
CA ARG A 41 -14.54 12.62 -2.47
C ARG A 41 -14.27 14.09 -2.76
N ASP A 42 -14.95 14.66 -3.74
CA ASP A 42 -14.90 16.08 -4.13
C ASP A 42 -16.14 16.80 -3.56
N LEU A 43 -15.95 17.71 -2.62
CA LEU A 43 -17.01 18.56 -2.08
C LEU A 43 -16.98 19.98 -2.63
N ASN A 44 -15.82 20.49 -3.07
CA ASN A 44 -15.74 21.83 -3.62
C ASN A 44 -16.20 21.90 -5.09
N GLY A 45 -16.29 20.75 -5.79
CA GLY A 45 -16.85 20.62 -7.13
C GLY A 45 -15.85 20.96 -8.25
N ASP A 46 -14.55 20.87 -8.01
CA ASP A 46 -13.52 21.17 -9.01
C ASP A 46 -13.05 19.93 -9.80
N GLY A 47 -13.56 18.74 -9.47
CA GLY A 47 -13.23 17.48 -10.10
C GLY A 47 -12.09 16.73 -9.41
N VAL A 48 -11.56 17.25 -8.31
CA VAL A 48 -10.52 16.62 -7.49
C VAL A 48 -11.03 16.44 -6.07
N GLY A 49 -10.77 15.29 -5.45
CA GLY A 49 -11.15 15.06 -4.06
C GLY A 49 -10.38 15.96 -3.09
N ASP A 50 -11.01 16.28 -1.97
CA ASP A 50 -10.51 17.24 -1.00
C ASP A 50 -10.63 16.76 0.47
N LEU A 51 -9.96 17.44 1.41
CA LEU A 51 -9.98 17.10 2.83
C LEU A 51 -11.37 17.23 3.46
N ALA A 52 -12.18 18.17 2.98
CA ALA A 52 -13.56 18.31 3.42
C ALA A 52 -14.40 17.11 2.99
N GLY A 53 -14.18 16.61 1.77
CA GLY A 53 -14.79 15.39 1.27
C GLY A 53 -14.39 14.15 2.05
N ILE A 54 -13.10 14.03 2.40
CA ILE A 54 -12.62 12.96 3.27
C ILE A 54 -13.33 13.05 4.64
N THR A 55 -13.36 14.24 5.23
CA THR A 55 -13.99 14.47 6.54
C THR A 55 -15.46 14.06 6.54
N ALA A 56 -16.21 14.40 5.48
CA ALA A 56 -17.62 14.07 5.35
C ALA A 56 -17.88 12.55 5.30
N GLU A 57 -16.92 11.77 4.77
CA GLU A 57 -17.08 10.32 4.58
C GLU A 57 -16.32 9.48 5.64
N LEU A 58 -15.61 10.09 6.61
CA LEU A 58 -15.00 9.36 7.72
C LEU A 58 -15.98 8.48 8.50
N PRO A 59 -17.26 8.87 8.71
CA PRO A 59 -18.24 7.97 9.33
C PRO A 59 -18.42 6.64 8.61
N GLN A 60 -18.31 6.62 7.27
CA GLN A 60 -18.39 5.40 6.46
C GLN A 60 -17.22 4.46 6.71
N LEU A 61 -16.03 5.02 7.00
CA LEU A 61 -14.84 4.24 7.33
C LEU A 61 -14.91 3.71 8.77
N ALA A 62 -15.47 4.49 9.69
CA ALA A 62 -15.76 4.02 11.04
C ALA A 62 -16.79 2.87 11.05
N GLU A 63 -17.84 2.95 10.20
CA GLU A 63 -18.82 1.87 10.01
C GLU A 63 -18.20 0.62 9.35
N LEU A 64 -17.12 0.77 8.60
CA LEU A 64 -16.37 -0.34 8.02
C LEU A 64 -15.53 -1.07 9.10
N ASP A 65 -15.39 -0.49 10.28
CA ASP A 65 -14.65 -1.03 11.44
C ASP A 65 -13.12 -1.08 11.24
N VAL A 66 -12.55 -0.09 10.50
CA VAL A 66 -11.11 0.09 10.41
C VAL A 66 -10.55 0.85 11.62
N ASP A 67 -9.26 0.66 11.94
CA ASP A 67 -8.62 1.26 13.11
C ASP A 67 -7.98 2.61 12.81
N ALA A 68 -7.53 2.79 11.58
CA ALA A 68 -6.84 3.99 11.14
C ALA A 68 -7.06 4.27 9.66
N VAL A 69 -6.85 5.53 9.28
CA VAL A 69 -6.81 5.99 7.90
C VAL A 69 -5.39 6.46 7.59
N TRP A 70 -4.82 5.97 6.51
CA TRP A 70 -3.59 6.48 5.93
C TRP A 70 -3.94 7.37 4.74
N LEU A 71 -3.47 8.63 4.78
CA LEU A 71 -3.63 9.60 3.70
C LEU A 71 -2.37 9.60 2.83
N SER A 72 -2.53 9.34 1.52
CA SER A 72 -1.49 9.64 0.53
C SER A 72 -1.23 11.15 0.49
N PRO A 73 -0.11 11.65 -0.10
CA PRO A 73 0.29 13.05 0.04
C PRO A 73 -0.80 14.05 -0.34
N PHE A 74 -0.97 15.05 0.53
CA PHE A 74 -1.88 16.18 0.36
C PHE A 74 -1.14 17.51 0.60
N TYR A 75 0.17 17.46 0.72
CA TYR A 75 1.06 18.60 0.91
C TYR A 75 1.11 19.48 -0.33
N ARG A 76 1.59 20.73 -0.18
CA ARG A 76 1.84 21.58 -1.36
C ARG A 76 2.72 20.89 -2.36
N SER A 77 2.25 20.85 -3.61
CA SER A 77 2.91 20.14 -4.70
C SER A 77 2.49 20.75 -6.05
N PRO A 78 3.39 20.81 -7.04
CA PRO A 78 3.01 21.05 -8.43
C PRO A 78 2.19 19.94 -9.05
N GLN A 79 2.00 18.82 -8.34
CA GLN A 79 1.19 17.66 -8.74
C GLN A 79 1.71 16.92 -9.98
N ARG A 80 3.01 16.97 -10.26
CA ARG A 80 3.61 16.25 -11.41
C ARG A 80 3.65 14.75 -11.18
N ASP A 81 3.77 14.33 -9.93
CA ASP A 81 3.63 12.94 -9.49
C ASP A 81 2.53 12.83 -8.42
N ALA A 82 1.40 13.48 -8.69
CA ALA A 82 0.17 13.38 -7.92
C ALA A 82 0.35 13.60 -6.40
N GLY A 83 1.25 14.50 -6.01
CA GLY A 83 1.52 14.91 -4.63
C GLY A 83 2.83 14.37 -4.06
N TYR A 84 3.47 13.38 -4.67
CA TYR A 84 4.78 12.88 -4.23
C TYR A 84 5.94 13.82 -4.58
N ASP A 85 5.74 14.83 -5.43
CA ASP A 85 6.64 15.96 -5.68
C ASP A 85 6.34 17.12 -4.71
N VAL A 86 6.72 16.97 -3.44
CA VAL A 86 6.36 17.90 -2.35
C VAL A 86 7.18 19.19 -2.42
N SER A 87 6.50 20.34 -2.48
CA SER A 87 7.16 21.66 -2.46
C SER A 87 7.17 22.32 -1.07
N ASP A 88 6.26 21.95 -0.18
CA ASP A 88 6.25 22.33 1.24
C ASP A 88 5.60 21.21 2.06
N TYR A 89 6.38 20.59 2.95
CA TYR A 89 5.93 19.48 3.80
C TYR A 89 5.04 19.91 4.97
N CYS A 90 4.96 21.19 5.29
CA CYS A 90 4.26 21.69 6.46
C CYS A 90 3.03 22.56 6.11
N ASP A 91 2.51 22.39 4.91
CA ASP A 91 1.28 23.05 4.48
C ASP A 91 0.42 22.09 3.65
N VAL A 92 -0.87 22.38 3.55
CA VAL A 92 -1.83 21.67 2.69
C VAL A 92 -1.85 22.33 1.31
N ASP A 93 -1.85 21.53 0.26
CA ASP A 93 -2.06 22.06 -1.09
C ASP A 93 -3.45 22.67 -1.21
N PRO A 94 -3.58 23.91 -1.75
CA PRO A 94 -4.88 24.54 -1.97
C PRO A 94 -5.86 23.71 -2.79
N LEU A 95 -5.37 22.74 -3.57
CA LEU A 95 -6.19 21.78 -4.29
C LEU A 95 -7.01 20.89 -3.34
N PHE A 96 -6.45 20.58 -2.17
CA PHE A 96 -7.09 19.70 -1.18
C PHE A 96 -7.72 20.45 -0.01
N GLY A 97 -7.45 21.76 0.15
CA GLY A 97 -7.97 22.56 1.23
C GLY A 97 -6.90 23.35 1.98
N THR A 98 -7.04 23.43 3.29
CA THR A 98 -6.20 24.22 4.19
C THR A 98 -5.78 23.41 5.42
N LEU A 99 -4.85 23.97 6.22
CA LEU A 99 -4.50 23.39 7.53
C LEU A 99 -5.71 23.37 8.50
N ASP A 100 -6.64 24.32 8.39
CA ASP A 100 -7.88 24.33 9.18
C ASP A 100 -8.79 23.14 8.80
N ASP A 101 -8.86 22.78 7.50
CA ASP A 101 -9.59 21.61 7.02
C ASP A 101 -8.94 20.31 7.52
N PHE A 102 -7.61 20.27 7.56
CA PHE A 102 -6.88 19.14 8.15
C PHE A 102 -7.18 19.01 9.65
N ASP A 103 -7.16 20.11 10.41
CA ASP A 103 -7.46 20.12 11.84
C ASP A 103 -8.92 19.69 12.10
N ALA A 104 -9.86 20.10 11.24
CA ALA A 104 -11.26 19.66 11.29
C ALA A 104 -11.37 18.13 11.03
N MET A 105 -10.65 17.60 10.06
CA MET A 105 -10.59 16.17 9.76
C MET A 105 -10.00 15.39 10.95
N MET A 106 -8.92 15.88 11.57
CA MET A 106 -8.34 15.28 12.77
C MET A 106 -9.34 15.22 13.93
N ALA A 107 -10.10 16.30 14.15
CA ALA A 107 -11.11 16.35 15.18
C ALA A 107 -12.24 15.33 14.94
N GLU A 108 -12.69 15.20 13.70
CA GLU A 108 -13.73 14.23 13.33
C GLU A 108 -13.22 12.78 13.42
N ALA A 109 -12.02 12.49 12.93
CA ALA A 109 -11.41 11.17 13.08
C ALA A 109 -11.32 10.77 14.56
N LYS A 110 -10.85 11.68 15.43
CA LYS A 110 -10.79 11.44 16.87
C LYS A 110 -12.17 11.20 17.47
N ARG A 111 -13.19 11.95 17.04
CA ARG A 111 -14.59 11.76 17.50
C ARG A 111 -15.11 10.36 17.16
N LEU A 112 -14.72 9.84 16.01
CA LEU A 112 -15.10 8.51 15.49
C LEU A 112 -14.22 7.38 16.03
N GLY A 113 -13.16 7.68 16.79
CA GLY A 113 -12.20 6.69 17.28
C GLY A 113 -11.19 6.23 16.24
N LEU A 114 -11.12 6.90 15.09
CA LEU A 114 -10.16 6.62 14.02
C LEU A 114 -8.83 7.34 14.28
N ARG A 115 -7.73 6.69 13.91
CA ARG A 115 -6.40 7.28 13.89
C ARG A 115 -6.08 7.77 12.48
N LEU A 116 -5.28 8.86 12.37
CA LEU A 116 -4.79 9.33 11.08
C LEU A 116 -3.27 9.12 10.99
N ILE A 117 -2.84 8.55 9.87
CA ILE A 117 -1.45 8.38 9.45
C ILE A 117 -1.28 9.19 8.18
N VAL A 118 -0.21 9.98 8.09
CA VAL A 118 0.09 10.76 6.90
C VAL A 118 1.30 10.18 6.17
N ASP A 119 1.36 10.39 4.87
CA ASP A 119 2.52 9.99 4.08
C ASP A 119 3.72 10.91 4.39
N LEU A 120 4.92 10.40 4.37
CA LEU A 120 6.15 11.16 4.48
C LEU A 120 7.05 10.78 3.30
N VAL A 121 7.43 11.77 2.49
CA VAL A 121 8.22 11.58 1.26
C VAL A 121 9.65 12.08 1.49
N PRO A 122 10.53 11.31 2.15
CA PRO A 122 11.80 11.84 2.59
C PRO A 122 12.96 11.64 1.60
N ASN A 123 12.80 10.82 0.56
CA ASN A 123 13.87 10.57 -0.40
C ASN A 123 14.13 11.78 -1.30
N HIS A 124 13.07 12.47 -1.71
CA HIS A 124 13.11 13.57 -2.69
C HIS A 124 12.09 14.64 -2.35
N CYS A 125 12.17 15.78 -3.02
CA CYS A 125 11.14 16.82 -2.98
C CYS A 125 10.82 17.29 -4.40
N SER A 126 9.92 18.27 -4.53
CA SER A 126 9.69 18.95 -5.81
C SER A 126 10.89 19.81 -6.24
N ASP A 127 11.08 19.95 -7.54
CA ASP A 127 11.97 20.98 -8.12
C ASP A 127 11.54 22.41 -7.73
N GLN A 128 10.29 22.61 -7.26
CA GLN A 128 9.78 23.89 -6.75
C GLN A 128 9.97 24.05 -5.22
N HIS A 129 10.53 23.07 -4.54
CA HIS A 129 10.85 23.20 -3.12
C HIS A 129 11.86 24.32 -2.89
N ALA A 130 11.62 25.16 -1.87
CA ALA A 130 12.43 26.36 -1.62
C ALA A 130 13.94 26.06 -1.49
N ALA A 131 14.30 24.95 -0.83
CA ALA A 131 15.70 24.53 -0.70
C ALA A 131 16.32 24.15 -2.04
N PHE A 132 15.58 23.49 -2.95
CA PHE A 132 16.11 23.14 -4.27
C PHE A 132 16.27 24.37 -5.15
N GLN A 133 15.33 25.32 -5.10
CA GLN A 133 15.46 26.60 -5.80
C GLN A 133 16.68 27.40 -5.30
N ALA A 134 16.96 27.38 -3.99
CA ALA A 134 18.16 27.97 -3.42
C ALA A 134 19.43 27.25 -3.91
N ALA A 135 19.41 25.92 -4.00
CA ALA A 135 20.52 25.12 -4.53
C ALA A 135 20.82 25.42 -6.00
N LEU A 136 19.78 25.64 -6.83
CA LEU A 136 19.98 26.04 -8.25
C LEU A 136 20.57 27.45 -8.38
N ALA A 137 20.28 28.35 -7.44
CA ALA A 137 20.80 29.71 -7.45
C ALA A 137 22.20 29.83 -6.82
N ALA A 138 22.64 28.83 -6.06
CA ALA A 138 23.92 28.82 -5.35
C ALA A 138 25.09 28.40 -6.26
N PRO A 139 26.33 28.80 -5.97
CA PRO A 139 27.51 28.27 -6.65
C PRO A 139 27.67 26.76 -6.40
N ALA A 140 28.40 26.08 -7.29
CA ALA A 140 28.57 24.63 -7.27
C ALA A 140 29.10 24.03 -5.96
N ASP A 141 29.84 24.80 -5.18
CA ASP A 141 30.40 24.46 -3.87
C ASP A 141 29.63 25.12 -2.69
N GLY A 142 28.46 25.69 -2.98
CA GLY A 142 27.64 26.34 -1.97
C GLY A 142 26.93 25.33 -1.05
N PRO A 143 26.72 25.68 0.24
CA PRO A 143 26.08 24.79 1.21
C PRO A 143 24.62 24.46 0.86
N GLU A 144 23.93 25.30 0.08
CA GLU A 144 22.57 25.04 -0.40
C GLU A 144 22.53 23.84 -1.35
N ARG A 145 23.60 23.64 -2.17
CA ARG A 145 23.71 22.47 -3.05
C ARG A 145 23.96 21.17 -2.30
N ASP A 146 24.63 21.23 -1.17
CA ASP A 146 24.90 20.06 -0.34
C ASP A 146 23.63 19.42 0.26
N MET A 147 22.49 20.12 0.24
CA MET A 147 21.21 19.51 0.63
C MET A 147 20.71 18.49 -0.38
N PHE A 148 21.23 18.49 -1.61
CA PHE A 148 20.86 17.60 -2.68
C PHE A 148 22.09 16.89 -3.25
N ILE A 149 21.85 15.83 -4.02
CA ILE A 149 22.96 15.08 -4.62
C ILE A 149 23.32 15.68 -5.98
N PHE A 150 24.26 16.63 -5.98
CA PHE A 150 24.86 17.20 -7.19
C PHE A 150 26.24 16.59 -7.46
N ARG A 151 26.56 16.34 -8.72
CA ARG A 151 27.90 15.83 -9.16
C ARG A 151 28.28 16.43 -10.50
N ASP A 152 29.59 16.53 -10.72
CA ASP A 152 30.12 16.85 -12.04
C ASP A 152 29.86 15.70 -13.01
N GLY A 153 29.56 16.02 -14.25
CA GLY A 153 29.39 15.03 -15.29
C GLY A 153 30.71 14.40 -15.74
N LEU A 154 30.61 13.28 -16.44
CA LEU A 154 31.72 12.63 -17.12
C LEU A 154 31.90 13.23 -18.52
N GLY A 155 33.04 12.92 -19.18
CA GLY A 155 33.45 13.48 -20.48
C GLY A 155 34.29 14.74 -20.33
N GLU A 156 34.77 15.29 -21.47
CA GLU A 156 35.69 16.45 -21.48
C GLU A 156 35.01 17.75 -21.02
N SER A 157 33.68 17.88 -21.27
CA SER A 157 32.87 19.05 -20.91
C SER A 157 31.77 18.70 -19.89
N GLY A 158 31.88 17.54 -19.24
CA GLY A 158 30.86 17.08 -18.28
C GLY A 158 29.52 16.74 -18.93
N GLU A 159 29.51 16.38 -20.20
CA GLU A 159 28.31 16.16 -21.01
C GLU A 159 27.62 14.83 -20.77
N LEU A 160 28.28 13.89 -20.06
CA LEU A 160 27.72 12.60 -19.70
C LEU A 160 27.32 12.60 -18.23
N PRO A 161 26.25 11.87 -17.84
CA PRO A 161 25.83 11.77 -16.43
C PRO A 161 26.93 11.13 -15.57
N PRO A 162 26.93 11.41 -14.23
CA PRO A 162 27.95 10.91 -13.29
C PRO A 162 28.06 9.38 -13.21
N ASN A 163 26.96 8.67 -13.45
CA ASN A 163 26.93 7.21 -13.50
C ASN A 163 25.76 6.73 -14.40
N ASN A 164 25.52 5.42 -14.43
CA ASN A 164 24.53 4.78 -15.29
C ASN A 164 23.18 4.51 -14.63
N TRP A 165 22.87 5.16 -13.49
CA TRP A 165 21.62 4.91 -12.80
C TRP A 165 20.42 5.36 -13.64
N GLN A 166 19.34 4.60 -13.53
CA GLN A 166 18.09 4.84 -14.25
C GLN A 166 16.99 5.28 -13.29
N SER A 167 16.11 6.15 -13.78
CA SER A 167 14.91 6.56 -13.06
C SER A 167 13.86 5.46 -13.03
N HIS A 168 13.09 5.38 -11.96
CA HIS A 168 11.95 4.46 -11.84
C HIS A 168 10.87 4.68 -12.91
N PHE A 169 10.72 5.91 -13.37
CA PHE A 169 9.76 6.27 -14.42
C PHE A 169 10.34 6.16 -15.84
N GLY A 170 11.59 5.71 -15.97
CA GLY A 170 12.28 5.54 -17.24
C GLY A 170 13.28 6.65 -17.55
N GLY A 171 14.28 6.31 -18.34
CA GLY A 171 15.39 7.20 -18.70
C GLY A 171 16.43 7.36 -17.59
N PRO A 172 17.46 8.22 -17.81
CA PRO A 172 18.53 8.46 -16.82
C PRO A 172 17.99 9.04 -15.50
N ALA A 173 18.64 8.68 -14.39
CA ALA A 173 18.35 9.24 -13.06
C ALA A 173 19.11 10.56 -12.78
N TRP A 174 19.66 11.19 -13.79
CA TRP A 174 20.44 12.41 -13.68
C TRP A 174 19.98 13.45 -14.68
N THR A 175 19.83 14.71 -14.22
CA THR A 175 19.51 15.86 -15.07
C THR A 175 20.58 16.94 -14.88
N ARG A 176 21.13 17.46 -16.00
CA ARG A 176 22.11 18.53 -15.97
C ARG A 176 21.42 19.88 -15.82
N ILE A 177 21.90 20.69 -14.89
CA ILE A 177 21.38 22.06 -14.72
C ILE A 177 22.07 23.03 -15.69
N THR A 178 21.43 24.18 -15.88
CA THR A 178 22.06 25.39 -16.42
C THR A 178 22.37 26.31 -15.26
N GLU A 179 23.62 26.73 -15.13
CA GLU A 179 24.04 27.67 -14.09
C GLU A 179 23.41 29.06 -14.31
N PRO A 180 23.34 29.91 -13.27
CA PRO A 180 22.77 31.24 -13.40
C PRO A 180 23.43 32.13 -14.46
N ASP A 181 24.68 31.87 -14.81
CA ASP A 181 25.41 32.58 -15.87
C ASP A 181 25.14 32.03 -17.29
N GLY A 182 24.30 31.00 -17.41
CA GLY A 182 23.94 30.35 -18.67
C GLY A 182 24.89 29.24 -19.12
N THR A 183 25.90 28.91 -18.31
CA THR A 183 26.81 27.79 -18.61
C THR A 183 26.18 26.45 -18.23
N ALA A 184 26.69 25.37 -18.83
CA ALA A 184 26.27 24.02 -18.46
C ALA A 184 26.89 23.67 -17.10
N GLY A 185 26.03 23.34 -16.13
CA GLY A 185 26.41 23.08 -14.77
C GLY A 185 26.54 21.60 -14.41
N GLN A 186 26.44 21.33 -13.12
CA GLN A 186 26.45 20.00 -12.54
C GLN A 186 25.17 19.21 -12.89
N TRP A 187 25.16 17.93 -12.55
CA TRP A 187 24.02 17.03 -12.64
C TRP A 187 23.46 16.77 -11.23
N TYR A 188 22.13 16.85 -11.09
CA TYR A 188 21.46 16.40 -9.87
C TYR A 188 20.84 15.03 -10.07
N LEU A 189 20.83 14.24 -8.97
CA LEU A 189 20.20 12.93 -8.91
C LEU A 189 18.68 13.07 -8.72
N HIS A 190 17.93 12.24 -9.44
CA HIS A 190 16.51 12.01 -9.22
C HIS A 190 16.18 10.54 -9.51
N LEU A 191 15.97 9.74 -8.50
CA LEU A 191 15.62 8.32 -8.69
C LEU A 191 14.22 8.16 -9.29
N PHE A 192 13.39 9.20 -9.22
CA PHE A 192 12.04 9.27 -9.80
C PHE A 192 11.98 10.29 -10.94
N ASP A 193 10.96 11.12 -11.02
CA ASP A 193 10.89 12.11 -12.09
C ASP A 193 12.01 13.16 -11.99
N SER A 194 12.35 13.77 -13.12
CA SER A 194 13.32 14.87 -13.14
C SER A 194 12.88 16.10 -12.33
N SER A 195 11.59 16.21 -12.04
CA SER A 195 11.06 17.21 -11.12
C SER A 195 11.15 16.84 -9.63
N GLN A 196 11.77 15.68 -9.31
CA GLN A 196 11.87 15.14 -7.95
C GLN A 196 13.33 14.95 -7.54
N PRO A 197 14.11 16.03 -7.29
CA PRO A 197 15.51 15.94 -6.87
C PRO A 197 15.65 15.21 -5.53
N ASP A 198 16.63 14.28 -5.47
CA ASP A 198 16.91 13.48 -4.28
C ASP A 198 17.67 14.30 -3.23
N PHE A 199 17.22 14.25 -1.98
CA PHE A 199 17.95 14.81 -0.85
C PHE A 199 19.26 14.08 -0.57
N ASN A 200 20.22 14.83 -0.07
CA ASN A 200 21.49 14.31 0.42
C ASN A 200 21.42 14.01 1.93
N TRP A 201 21.11 12.77 2.29
CA TRP A 201 20.99 12.36 3.69
C TRP A 201 22.33 12.26 4.45
N ASP A 202 23.46 12.53 3.80
CA ASP A 202 24.74 12.74 4.49
C ASP A 202 24.84 14.17 5.07
N ASN A 203 23.87 15.05 4.81
CA ASN A 203 23.84 16.45 5.26
C ASN A 203 22.92 16.63 6.48
N ASP A 204 23.47 17.14 7.59
CA ASP A 204 22.73 17.38 8.83
C ASP A 204 21.52 18.33 8.66
N ALA A 205 21.55 19.24 7.68
CA ALA A 205 20.42 20.13 7.40
C ALA A 205 19.19 19.37 6.89
N VAL A 206 19.38 18.26 6.16
CA VAL A 206 18.29 17.38 5.72
C VAL A 206 17.68 16.66 6.93
N HIS A 207 18.51 16.17 7.84
CA HIS A 207 18.03 15.57 9.09
C HIS A 207 17.20 16.56 9.93
N ALA A 208 17.69 17.79 10.07
CA ALA A 208 17.00 18.85 10.83
C ALA A 208 15.66 19.23 10.18
N GLU A 209 15.60 19.28 8.85
CA GLU A 209 14.36 19.57 8.12
C GLU A 209 13.31 18.48 8.38
N PHE A 210 13.66 17.20 8.25
CA PHE A 210 12.71 16.13 8.49
C PHE A 210 12.34 15.96 9.97
N GLU A 211 13.22 16.29 10.92
CA GLU A 211 12.83 16.42 12.33
C GLU A 211 11.75 17.49 12.52
N ARG A 212 11.91 18.68 11.88
CA ARG A 212 10.91 19.77 11.90
C ARG A 212 9.56 19.31 11.32
N VAL A 213 9.58 18.60 10.19
CA VAL A 213 8.38 18.06 9.52
C VAL A 213 7.66 17.06 10.41
N LEU A 214 8.38 16.10 10.99
CA LEU A 214 7.80 15.10 11.90
C LEU A 214 7.10 15.79 13.09
N ARG A 215 7.79 16.74 13.76
CA ARG A 215 7.22 17.47 14.90
C ARG A 215 6.00 18.28 14.52
N PHE A 216 6.01 18.94 13.36
CA PHE A 216 4.88 19.74 12.88
C PHE A 216 3.58 18.93 12.80
N TRP A 217 3.63 17.72 12.24
CA TRP A 217 2.45 16.88 12.11
C TRP A 217 2.11 16.15 13.40
N LEU A 218 3.09 15.76 14.20
CA LEU A 218 2.87 15.17 15.53
C LEU A 218 2.20 16.16 16.47
N ASP A 219 2.58 17.46 16.44
CA ASP A 219 1.95 18.53 17.20
C ASP A 219 0.46 18.72 16.82
N ARG A 220 0.10 18.44 15.55
CA ARG A 220 -1.28 18.41 15.05
C ARG A 220 -2.04 17.14 15.41
N GLY A 221 -1.38 16.15 16.00
CA GLY A 221 -2.02 14.97 16.57
C GLY A 221 -2.05 13.74 15.69
N VAL A 222 -1.33 13.70 14.54
CA VAL A 222 -1.26 12.48 13.71
C VAL A 222 -0.77 11.29 14.53
N SER A 223 -1.26 10.11 14.21
CA SER A 223 -0.89 8.87 14.89
C SER A 223 0.38 8.23 14.32
N GLY A 224 0.92 8.75 13.25
CA GLY A 224 2.17 8.28 12.67
C GLY A 224 2.33 8.63 11.20
N PHE A 225 3.33 8.00 10.60
CA PHE A 225 3.71 8.24 9.21
C PHE A 225 3.91 6.93 8.46
N ARG A 226 3.45 6.92 7.21
CA ARG A 226 3.92 5.96 6.22
C ARG A 226 5.12 6.61 5.50
N VAL A 227 6.26 5.95 5.54
CA VAL A 227 7.51 6.46 4.98
C VAL A 227 7.68 5.94 3.57
N ASP A 228 7.57 6.86 2.62
CA ASP A 228 7.73 6.61 1.20
C ASP A 228 9.17 6.22 0.87
N VAL A 229 9.34 5.22 0.02
CA VAL A 229 10.62 4.70 -0.47
C VAL A 229 11.67 4.57 0.65
N ALA A 230 11.27 4.00 1.79
CA ALA A 230 12.07 3.95 3.01
C ALA A 230 13.45 3.28 2.85
N HIS A 231 13.70 2.58 1.77
CA HIS A 231 14.98 1.92 1.46
C HIS A 231 15.93 2.79 0.62
N ALA A 232 15.51 4.00 0.18
CA ALA A 232 16.24 4.79 -0.82
C ALA A 232 16.98 6.02 -0.25
N LEU A 233 16.77 6.41 1.02
CA LEU A 233 17.26 7.71 1.54
C LEU A 233 18.77 7.86 1.40
N VAL A 234 19.53 6.86 1.78
CA VAL A 234 21.00 6.87 1.76
C VAL A 234 21.52 6.12 0.55
N LYS A 235 22.45 6.73 -0.17
CA LYS A 235 23.12 6.14 -1.35
C LYS A 235 24.52 5.65 -0.96
N ALA A 236 25.03 4.64 -1.69
CA ALA A 236 26.39 4.15 -1.47
C ALA A 236 27.43 5.26 -1.70
N PRO A 237 28.45 5.36 -0.83
CA PRO A 237 29.52 6.35 -0.98
C PRO A 237 30.18 6.29 -2.37
N GLY A 238 30.39 7.46 -2.97
CA GLY A 238 30.99 7.57 -4.31
C GLY A 238 30.05 7.25 -5.45
N LEU A 239 28.79 6.88 -5.21
CA LEU A 239 27.74 6.64 -6.20
C LEU A 239 28.23 5.73 -7.34
N PRO A 240 28.70 4.50 -7.06
CA PRO A 240 29.30 3.62 -8.06
C PRO A 240 28.29 3.25 -9.15
N ALA A 241 28.78 3.04 -10.36
CA ALA A 241 27.95 2.48 -11.43
C ALA A 241 27.39 1.11 -11.02
N TRP A 242 26.17 0.81 -11.49
CA TRP A 242 25.48 -0.44 -11.16
C TRP A 242 25.12 -1.22 -12.42
N GLY A 243 25.48 -2.49 -12.46
CA GLY A 243 25.21 -3.38 -13.59
C GLY A 243 24.01 -4.31 -13.42
N GLY A 244 23.21 -4.13 -12.37
CA GLY A 244 22.19 -5.10 -11.96
C GLY A 244 20.96 -5.16 -12.87
N ARG A 245 20.44 -4.05 -13.38
CA ARG A 245 19.28 -4.01 -14.30
C ARG A 245 19.40 -2.87 -15.28
N ALA A 246 19.06 -3.16 -16.55
CA ALA A 246 19.01 -2.14 -17.61
C ALA A 246 17.69 -1.33 -17.59
N ASP A 247 16.62 -1.89 -17.07
CA ASP A 247 15.34 -1.23 -16.90
C ASP A 247 15.19 -0.77 -15.44
N GLY A 248 14.99 0.50 -15.21
CA GLY A 248 14.71 1.07 -13.89
C GLY A 248 13.38 0.62 -13.27
N ASN A 249 12.81 -0.44 -13.77
CA ASN A 249 11.52 -0.98 -13.40
C ASN A 249 11.66 -1.89 -12.19
N SER A 250 11.65 -1.30 -11.03
CA SER A 250 12.03 -1.95 -9.80
C SER A 250 10.88 -2.33 -8.88
N SER A 251 9.66 -2.40 -9.38
CA SER A 251 8.58 -3.05 -8.64
C SER A 251 8.88 -4.53 -8.32
N ASP A 252 9.84 -5.11 -9.00
CA ASP A 252 10.27 -6.51 -8.85
C ASP A 252 11.40 -6.71 -7.84
N GLY A 253 11.35 -6.14 -6.66
CA GLY A 253 12.33 -6.36 -5.59
C GLY A 253 13.81 -6.10 -5.99
N PHE A 254 14.44 -5.18 -5.33
CA PHE A 254 15.89 -5.04 -5.44
C PHE A 254 16.56 -6.13 -4.61
N PRO A 255 17.71 -6.67 -5.03
CA PRO A 255 18.49 -7.55 -4.18
C PRO A 255 19.05 -6.75 -2.98
N GLY A 256 18.15 -6.27 -2.11
CA GLY A 256 18.44 -5.63 -0.84
C GLY A 256 19.51 -4.52 -0.93
N HIS A 257 20.58 -4.69 -0.13
CA HIS A 257 21.70 -3.76 -0.03
C HIS A 257 22.72 -3.85 -1.18
N GLU A 258 22.53 -4.70 -2.16
CA GLU A 258 23.49 -4.83 -3.28
C GLU A 258 23.33 -3.69 -4.31
N ALA A 259 22.16 -3.08 -4.40
CA ALA A 259 21.95 -1.92 -5.23
C ALA A 259 22.50 -0.65 -4.56
N PRO A 260 23.42 0.09 -5.19
CA PRO A 260 24.09 1.23 -4.54
C PRO A 260 23.16 2.40 -4.20
N MET A 261 21.97 2.44 -4.79
CA MET A 261 20.97 3.47 -4.51
C MET A 261 20.01 3.09 -3.38
N PHE A 262 20.01 1.84 -2.88
CA PHE A 262 19.04 1.33 -1.92
C PHE A 262 19.67 0.56 -0.77
N GLY A 263 18.92 0.44 0.34
CA GLY A 263 19.23 -0.48 1.45
C GLY A 263 20.58 -0.23 2.13
N GLN A 264 21.13 0.97 2.08
CA GLN A 264 22.41 1.29 2.68
C GLN A 264 22.31 1.25 4.21
N PRO A 265 23.28 0.68 4.94
CA PRO A 265 23.20 0.50 6.41
C PRO A 265 22.96 1.79 7.21
N ALA A 266 23.48 2.93 6.75
CA ALA A 266 23.36 4.20 7.47
C ALA A 266 21.91 4.71 7.56
N LEU A 267 20.98 4.24 6.70
CA LEU A 267 19.58 4.65 6.77
C LEU A 267 18.90 4.23 8.10
N HIS A 268 19.36 3.14 8.73
CA HIS A 268 18.81 2.67 9.99
C HIS A 268 19.02 3.66 11.14
N ASP A 269 20.11 4.46 11.12
CA ASP A 269 20.35 5.50 12.13
C ASP A 269 19.33 6.65 12.02
N ILE A 270 18.86 6.94 10.80
CA ILE A 270 17.77 7.91 10.54
C ILE A 270 16.49 7.42 11.24
N TYR A 271 16.12 6.16 11.04
CA TYR A 271 14.88 5.61 11.60
C TYR A 271 14.93 5.49 13.11
N ARG A 272 16.08 5.17 13.68
CA ARG A 272 16.29 5.21 15.14
C ARG A 272 16.15 6.63 15.70
N ALA A 273 16.63 7.65 14.96
CA ALA A 273 16.44 9.04 15.35
C ALA A 273 14.95 9.42 15.31
N TRP A 274 14.25 9.09 14.25
CA TRP A 274 12.80 9.35 14.13
C TRP A 274 11.99 8.59 15.17
N ARG A 275 12.36 7.33 15.47
CA ARG A 275 11.71 6.55 16.54
C ARG A 275 11.80 7.27 17.88
N ARG A 276 12.94 7.90 18.19
CA ARG A 276 13.10 8.69 19.42
C ARG A 276 12.21 9.93 19.44
N ILE A 277 12.08 10.62 18.30
CA ILE A 277 11.17 11.77 18.17
C ILE A 277 9.72 11.34 18.43
N LEU A 278 9.26 10.28 17.79
CA LEU A 278 7.89 9.78 17.99
C LEU A 278 7.63 9.40 19.46
N ALA A 279 8.61 8.80 20.13
CA ALA A 279 8.50 8.41 21.54
C ALA A 279 8.26 9.60 22.50
N GLU A 280 8.67 10.82 22.13
CA GLU A 280 8.39 12.04 22.90
C GLU A 280 6.88 12.36 22.90
N TYR A 281 6.13 11.92 21.88
CA TYR A 281 4.69 12.12 21.71
C TYR A 281 3.85 10.93 22.23
N GLY A 282 4.50 9.93 22.80
CA GLY A 282 3.86 8.76 23.42
C GLY A 282 4.05 7.46 22.65
N PRO A 283 3.67 6.33 23.25
CA PRO A 283 3.89 4.99 22.69
C PRO A 283 2.96 4.66 21.50
N ASP A 284 1.96 5.50 21.24
CA ASP A 284 0.92 5.25 20.22
C ASP A 284 1.28 5.82 18.83
N ARG A 285 2.45 6.41 18.67
CA ARG A 285 2.90 6.98 17.38
C ARG A 285 3.71 5.96 16.63
N ILE A 286 3.41 5.78 15.34
CA ILE A 286 4.01 4.73 14.51
C ILE A 286 4.73 5.26 13.27
N LEU A 287 5.67 4.45 12.79
CA LEU A 287 6.25 4.54 11.46
C LEU A 287 5.95 3.24 10.72
N CYS A 288 5.51 3.34 9.48
CA CYS A 288 5.32 2.21 8.57
C CYS A 288 6.23 2.39 7.35
N ALA A 289 7.11 1.44 7.08
CA ALA A 289 8.02 1.50 5.95
C ALA A 289 7.35 1.04 4.67
N GLU A 290 7.46 1.84 3.61
CA GLU A 290 7.43 1.32 2.27
C GLU A 290 8.85 0.95 1.87
N ALA A 291 9.20 -0.32 2.01
CA ALA A 291 10.53 -0.82 1.69
C ALA A 291 10.42 -2.07 0.83
N ASN A 292 10.76 -1.94 -0.45
CA ASN A 292 10.83 -3.08 -1.34
C ASN A 292 12.22 -3.72 -1.23
N VAL A 293 12.36 -4.72 -0.38
CA VAL A 293 13.64 -5.36 -0.05
C VAL A 293 13.58 -6.84 -0.31
N ASP A 294 14.62 -7.35 -0.94
CA ASP A 294 14.82 -8.78 -1.21
C ASP A 294 16.20 -9.22 -0.66
N PRO A 295 16.32 -10.38 -0.02
CA PRO A 295 15.25 -11.34 0.29
C PRO A 295 14.35 -10.85 1.44
N LEU A 296 13.10 -11.34 1.48
CA LEU A 296 12.09 -10.97 2.46
C LEU A 296 12.56 -10.93 3.93
N PRO A 297 13.39 -11.86 4.44
CA PRO A 297 13.88 -11.79 5.80
C PRO A 297 14.62 -10.48 6.16
N ARG A 298 15.18 -9.79 5.18
CA ARG A 298 15.84 -8.50 5.42
C ARG A 298 14.86 -7.37 5.73
N LEU A 299 13.57 -7.53 5.40
CA LEU A 299 12.55 -6.56 5.78
C LEU A 299 12.47 -6.38 7.29
N ALA A 300 12.83 -7.40 8.07
CA ALA A 300 12.93 -7.34 9.52
C ALA A 300 13.95 -6.28 10.03
N ASP A 301 14.95 -5.93 9.21
CA ASP A 301 15.92 -4.90 9.57
C ASP A 301 15.27 -3.52 9.75
N TRP A 302 14.16 -3.22 9.04
CA TRP A 302 13.43 -1.96 9.14
C TRP A 302 12.51 -1.85 10.35
N VAL A 303 12.12 -2.99 10.94
CA VAL A 303 11.13 -3.06 12.02
C VAL A 303 11.68 -3.60 13.33
N ARG A 304 12.98 -3.44 13.56
CA ARG A 304 13.59 -3.69 14.88
C ARG A 304 12.91 -2.82 15.94
N PRO A 305 12.94 -3.21 17.23
CA PRO A 305 12.23 -2.50 18.30
C PRO A 305 12.55 -1.00 18.45
N ASP A 306 13.73 -0.58 18.02
CA ASP A 306 14.21 0.80 18.05
C ASP A 306 14.07 1.55 16.70
N GLU A 307 13.48 0.91 15.69
CA GLU A 307 13.26 1.47 14.35
C GLU A 307 11.76 1.65 14.05
N MET A 308 11.29 1.25 12.85
CA MET A 308 9.88 1.39 12.49
C MET A 308 9.00 0.35 13.18
N HIS A 309 7.69 0.51 13.09
CA HIS A 309 6.72 -0.37 13.73
C HIS A 309 6.16 -1.42 12.78
N GLN A 310 6.03 -1.05 11.51
CA GLN A 310 5.47 -1.87 10.43
C GLN A 310 6.26 -1.66 9.15
N ALA A 311 6.19 -2.63 8.24
CA ALA A 311 6.69 -2.52 6.88
C ALA A 311 5.75 -3.27 5.92
N PHE A 312 5.48 -2.72 4.74
CA PHE A 312 4.65 -3.37 3.73
C PHE A 312 5.27 -4.66 3.22
N ASN A 313 4.44 -5.68 3.08
CA ASN A 313 4.84 -6.98 2.57
C ASN A 313 4.57 -7.07 1.05
N PHE A 314 5.47 -6.52 0.25
CA PHE A 314 5.39 -6.61 -1.20
C PHE A 314 5.42 -8.04 -1.74
N PRO A 315 6.23 -8.97 -1.19
CA PRO A 315 6.16 -10.37 -1.60
C PRO A 315 4.76 -10.98 -1.47
N TYR A 316 3.99 -10.61 -0.42
CA TYR A 316 2.60 -11.06 -0.27
C TYR A 316 1.69 -10.42 -1.33
N LEU A 317 1.82 -9.10 -1.56
CA LEU A 317 1.06 -8.38 -2.60
C LEU A 317 1.24 -9.03 -3.98
N HIS A 318 2.47 -9.49 -4.29
CA HIS A 318 2.82 -10.13 -5.56
C HIS A 318 2.67 -11.66 -5.57
N ALA A 319 2.24 -12.28 -4.46
CA ALA A 319 2.14 -13.74 -4.38
C ALA A 319 1.11 -14.32 -5.36
N GLY A 320 0.09 -13.54 -5.72
CA GLY A 320 -1.03 -14.01 -6.52
C GLY A 320 -1.91 -14.99 -5.74
N LEU A 321 -2.54 -15.94 -6.45
CA LEU A 321 -3.38 -16.98 -5.88
C LEU A 321 -2.71 -18.38 -5.97
N ASP A 322 -1.38 -18.42 -6.00
CA ASP A 322 -0.61 -19.65 -5.96
C ASP A 322 -0.46 -20.14 -4.51
N PRO A 323 -1.04 -21.30 -4.13
CA PRO A 323 -1.02 -21.78 -2.74
C PRO A 323 0.40 -21.98 -2.19
N HIS A 324 1.32 -22.50 -3.00
CA HIS A 324 2.70 -22.75 -2.56
C HIS A 324 3.46 -21.44 -2.34
N ARG A 325 3.29 -20.48 -3.25
CA ARG A 325 3.91 -19.17 -3.12
C ARG A 325 3.33 -18.41 -1.93
N MET A 326 2.02 -18.41 -1.76
CA MET A 326 1.35 -17.76 -0.61
C MET A 326 1.82 -18.39 0.71
N ARG A 327 1.82 -19.71 0.83
CA ARG A 327 2.30 -20.43 2.01
C ARG A 327 3.74 -20.05 2.35
N ARG A 328 4.63 -20.09 1.34
CA ARG A 328 6.04 -19.72 1.53
C ARG A 328 6.19 -18.29 2.03
N VAL A 329 5.57 -17.34 1.35
CA VAL A 329 5.68 -15.90 1.70
C VAL A 329 5.12 -15.63 3.10
N VAL A 330 3.98 -16.20 3.45
CA VAL A 330 3.39 -16.03 4.79
C VAL A 330 4.32 -16.63 5.86
N THR A 331 4.86 -17.82 5.62
CA THR A 331 5.78 -18.48 6.55
C THR A 331 7.08 -17.70 6.74
N GLU A 332 7.70 -17.25 5.66
CA GLU A 332 8.94 -16.47 5.70
C GLU A 332 8.73 -15.12 6.38
N SER A 333 7.60 -14.47 6.12
CA SER A 333 7.25 -13.18 6.74
C SER A 333 7.09 -13.31 8.25
N LEU A 334 6.27 -14.26 8.71
CA LEU A 334 6.04 -14.46 10.14
C LEU A 334 7.33 -14.83 10.86
N ASN A 335 8.11 -15.79 10.31
CA ASN A 335 9.39 -16.17 10.92
C ASN A 335 10.39 -15.02 11.02
N ALA A 336 10.49 -14.19 9.97
CA ALA A 336 11.44 -13.08 9.95
C ALA A 336 11.04 -11.97 10.93
N LEU A 337 9.76 -11.62 10.98
CA LEU A 337 9.27 -10.53 11.80
C LEU A 337 9.13 -10.92 13.27
N ASP A 338 8.74 -12.16 13.57
CA ASP A 338 8.76 -12.73 14.93
C ASP A 338 10.16 -12.70 15.55
N ALA A 339 11.19 -12.93 14.74
CA ALA A 339 12.58 -12.90 15.21
C ALA A 339 13.01 -11.53 15.79
N VAL A 340 12.33 -10.45 15.39
CA VAL A 340 12.54 -9.08 15.89
C VAL A 340 11.37 -8.55 16.74
N GLY A 341 10.33 -9.37 16.96
CA GLY A 341 9.15 -9.01 17.75
C GLY A 341 8.19 -8.03 17.06
N ALA A 342 8.28 -7.88 15.74
CA ALA A 342 7.41 -7.03 14.93
C ALA A 342 6.20 -7.81 14.38
N PRO A 343 5.03 -7.16 14.18
CA PRO A 343 3.90 -7.79 13.50
C PRO A 343 4.14 -7.86 11.99
N SER A 344 3.62 -8.90 11.34
CA SER A 344 3.47 -8.91 9.89
C SER A 344 2.42 -7.89 9.45
N THR A 345 2.58 -7.36 8.25
CA THR A 345 1.66 -6.37 7.66
C THR A 345 1.25 -6.81 6.27
N TRP A 346 -0.04 -7.07 6.07
CA TRP A 346 -0.57 -7.67 4.85
C TRP A 346 -1.24 -6.63 3.97
N VAL A 347 -1.05 -6.75 2.65
CA VAL A 347 -1.60 -5.82 1.66
C VAL A 347 -1.82 -6.54 0.34
N LEU A 348 -2.92 -6.22 -0.36
CA LEU A 348 -3.25 -6.75 -1.68
C LEU A 348 -3.31 -5.66 -2.77
N SER A 349 -3.55 -4.42 -2.42
CA SER A 349 -3.58 -3.28 -3.36
C SER A 349 -3.14 -1.99 -2.68
N ASN A 350 -2.67 -1.06 -3.49
CA ASN A 350 -2.40 0.33 -3.13
C ASN A 350 -2.56 1.21 -4.39
N HIS A 351 -2.18 2.47 -4.31
CA HIS A 351 -2.28 3.44 -5.41
C HIS A 351 -1.19 3.31 -6.49
N ASP A 352 -0.29 2.32 -6.37
CA ASP A 352 0.84 2.13 -7.29
C ASP A 352 0.76 0.82 -8.07
N VAL A 353 -0.21 -0.03 -7.75
CA VAL A 353 -0.37 -1.33 -8.40
C VAL A 353 -1.77 -1.51 -8.96
N VAL A 354 -1.88 -2.27 -10.03
CA VAL A 354 -3.17 -2.70 -10.58
C VAL A 354 -4.00 -3.36 -9.47
N ARG A 355 -5.27 -2.96 -9.33
CA ARG A 355 -6.15 -3.48 -8.27
C ARG A 355 -6.26 -4.98 -8.32
N HIS A 356 -6.25 -5.65 -7.16
CA HIS A 356 -6.31 -7.11 -7.11
C HIS A 356 -7.61 -7.68 -7.71
N ALA A 357 -8.72 -6.92 -7.68
CA ALA A 357 -9.94 -7.30 -8.39
C ALA A 357 -9.74 -7.41 -9.91
N THR A 358 -8.80 -6.67 -10.47
CA THR A 358 -8.41 -6.76 -11.87
C THR A 358 -7.34 -7.84 -12.07
N ARG A 359 -6.27 -7.84 -11.25
CA ARG A 359 -5.18 -8.83 -11.38
C ARG A 359 -5.67 -10.28 -11.31
N PHE A 360 -6.59 -10.57 -10.41
CA PHE A 360 -7.12 -11.93 -10.22
C PHE A 360 -8.18 -12.34 -11.26
N GLY A 361 -8.54 -11.42 -12.16
CA GLY A 361 -9.40 -11.73 -13.31
C GLY A 361 -8.69 -12.42 -14.47
N TYR A 362 -7.37 -12.59 -14.40
CA TYR A 362 -6.60 -13.30 -15.41
C TYR A 362 -6.48 -14.78 -15.09
N ASP A 363 -6.61 -15.64 -16.13
CA ASP A 363 -6.22 -17.04 -16.06
C ASP A 363 -4.76 -17.16 -16.56
N GLY A 364 -3.81 -16.80 -15.71
CA GLY A 364 -2.40 -16.76 -16.04
C GLY A 364 -1.72 -15.51 -15.50
N GLN A 365 -0.65 -15.06 -16.17
CA GLN A 365 0.11 -13.91 -15.72
C GLN A 365 -0.64 -12.61 -16.03
N ALA A 366 -0.93 -11.84 -15.00
CA ALA A 366 -1.41 -10.46 -15.15
C ALA A 366 -0.30 -9.55 -15.72
N PRO A 367 -0.66 -8.41 -16.33
CA PRO A 367 0.31 -7.36 -16.65
C PRO A 367 1.14 -6.96 -15.44
N ARG A 368 2.31 -6.36 -15.68
CA ARG A 368 3.19 -5.91 -14.58
C ARG A 368 2.51 -4.83 -13.75
N ASP A 369 2.66 -4.92 -12.46
CA ASP A 369 2.25 -3.84 -11.55
C ASP A 369 2.98 -2.54 -11.92
N GLY A 370 2.27 -1.41 -11.90
CA GLY A 370 2.81 -0.11 -12.29
C GLY A 370 2.87 0.17 -13.79
N ASP A 371 2.68 -0.82 -14.66
CA ASP A 371 2.60 -0.60 -16.12
C ASP A 371 1.18 -0.21 -16.56
N GLY A 372 0.17 -0.52 -15.73
CA GLY A 372 -1.23 -0.30 -16.06
C GLY A 372 -1.77 -1.30 -17.07
N ILE A 373 -3.07 -1.19 -17.36
CA ILE A 373 -3.77 -2.01 -18.35
C ILE A 373 -4.54 -1.08 -19.27
N GLY A 374 -4.47 -1.35 -20.57
CA GLY A 374 -5.18 -0.60 -21.59
C GLY A 374 -6.13 -1.47 -22.43
N PRO A 375 -6.91 -0.86 -23.33
CA PRO A 375 -7.86 -1.59 -24.19
C PRO A 375 -7.20 -2.59 -25.16
N ALA A 376 -5.91 -2.40 -25.46
CA ALA A 376 -5.15 -3.26 -26.37
C ALA A 376 -4.54 -4.50 -25.67
N ASP A 377 -4.49 -4.50 -24.34
CA ASP A 377 -3.97 -5.61 -23.56
C ASP A 377 -4.99 -6.74 -23.43
N PRO A 378 -4.57 -7.97 -23.10
CA PRO A 378 -5.48 -9.01 -22.68
C PRO A 378 -6.41 -8.50 -21.58
N GLN A 379 -7.71 -8.71 -21.72
CA GLN A 379 -8.70 -8.18 -20.76
C GLN A 379 -8.99 -9.18 -19.64
N PRO A 380 -9.06 -8.73 -18.37
CA PRO A 380 -9.42 -9.60 -17.26
C PRO A 380 -10.90 -9.97 -17.28
N ASN A 381 -11.25 -11.12 -16.75
CA ASN A 381 -12.64 -11.46 -16.44
C ASN A 381 -13.06 -10.74 -15.14
N ALA A 382 -13.88 -9.70 -15.26
CA ALA A 382 -14.24 -8.83 -14.15
C ALA A 382 -15.05 -9.56 -13.04
N GLU A 383 -15.91 -10.51 -13.39
CA GLU A 383 -16.71 -11.27 -12.42
C GLU A 383 -15.81 -12.24 -11.62
N LEU A 384 -15.00 -13.01 -12.34
CA LEU A 384 -14.02 -13.91 -11.74
C LEU A 384 -13.03 -13.16 -10.86
N GLY A 385 -12.53 -12.02 -11.35
CA GLY A 385 -11.58 -11.17 -10.61
C GLY A 385 -12.15 -10.69 -9.27
N ARG A 386 -13.39 -10.21 -9.26
CA ARG A 386 -14.07 -9.78 -8.03
C ARG A 386 -14.30 -10.94 -7.06
N ALA A 387 -14.72 -12.11 -7.55
CA ALA A 387 -14.92 -13.28 -6.70
C ALA A 387 -13.60 -13.73 -6.04
N ARG A 388 -12.54 -13.83 -6.84
CA ARG A 388 -11.18 -14.19 -6.37
C ARG A 388 -10.59 -13.12 -5.44
N ALA A 389 -10.88 -11.84 -5.67
CA ALA A 389 -10.46 -10.75 -4.79
C ALA A 389 -11.11 -10.88 -3.41
N ALA A 390 -12.43 -11.13 -3.36
CA ALA A 390 -13.12 -11.38 -2.10
C ALA A 390 -12.53 -12.56 -1.33
N ALA A 391 -12.20 -13.67 -2.05
CA ALA A 391 -11.57 -14.84 -1.45
C ALA A 391 -10.16 -14.54 -0.91
N ALA A 392 -9.34 -13.83 -1.68
CA ALA A 392 -7.99 -13.44 -1.27
C ALA A 392 -7.99 -12.49 -0.06
N THR A 393 -8.87 -11.49 -0.05
CA THR A 393 -9.00 -10.57 1.09
C THR A 393 -9.47 -11.32 2.34
N MET A 394 -10.42 -12.24 2.19
CA MET A 394 -10.89 -13.05 3.30
C MET A 394 -9.78 -13.95 3.86
N PHE A 395 -8.96 -14.54 3.00
CA PHE A 395 -7.77 -15.29 3.41
C PHE A 395 -6.78 -14.37 4.15
N MET A 396 -6.48 -13.20 3.59
CA MET A 396 -5.56 -12.21 4.19
C MET A 396 -6.03 -11.73 5.56
N LEU A 397 -7.31 -11.37 5.68
CA LEU A 397 -7.86 -10.86 6.95
C LEU A 397 -7.99 -11.93 8.04
N GLY A 398 -7.88 -13.20 7.71
CA GLY A 398 -7.75 -14.28 8.68
C GLY A 398 -6.34 -14.43 9.27
N LEU A 399 -5.30 -13.85 8.65
CA LEU A 399 -3.90 -13.94 9.10
C LEU A 399 -3.65 -13.10 10.37
N PRO A 400 -2.71 -13.52 11.25
CA PRO A 400 -2.22 -12.68 12.34
C PRO A 400 -1.40 -11.50 11.81
N GLY A 401 -1.34 -10.40 12.58
CA GLY A 401 -0.68 -9.16 12.21
C GLY A 401 -1.66 -8.06 11.75
N GLY A 402 -1.14 -6.97 11.20
CA GLY A 402 -1.91 -5.85 10.64
C GLY A 402 -2.29 -6.07 9.18
N ALA A 403 -3.25 -5.30 8.68
CA ALA A 403 -3.64 -5.30 7.27
C ALA A 403 -3.87 -3.89 6.74
N TYR A 404 -3.55 -3.66 5.48
CA TYR A 404 -3.86 -2.41 4.78
C TYR A 404 -4.87 -2.69 3.68
N LEU A 405 -5.89 -1.84 3.58
CA LEU A 405 -6.93 -1.87 2.55
C LEU A 405 -6.84 -0.59 1.73
N TYR A 406 -6.83 -0.71 0.42
CA TYR A 406 -6.86 0.44 -0.46
C TYR A 406 -8.30 0.85 -0.78
N GLN A 407 -8.58 2.16 -0.82
CA GLN A 407 -9.90 2.70 -1.14
C GLN A 407 -10.53 2.01 -2.36
N GLY A 408 -11.79 1.58 -2.21
CA GLY A 408 -12.55 0.89 -3.24
C GLY A 408 -12.36 -0.63 -3.30
N GLU A 409 -11.47 -1.22 -2.50
CA GLU A 409 -11.40 -2.68 -2.36
C GLU A 409 -12.70 -3.24 -1.80
N GLU A 410 -13.26 -2.56 -0.79
CA GLU A 410 -14.52 -2.95 -0.16
C GLU A 410 -15.73 -2.88 -1.10
N LEU A 411 -15.56 -2.23 -2.25
CA LEU A 411 -16.56 -2.17 -3.31
C LEU A 411 -16.27 -3.17 -4.44
N GLY A 412 -15.13 -3.88 -4.39
CA GLY A 412 -14.68 -4.76 -5.46
C GLY A 412 -14.36 -4.01 -6.76
N LEU A 413 -13.87 -2.77 -6.67
CA LEU A 413 -13.61 -1.93 -7.85
C LEU A 413 -12.45 -2.51 -8.68
N PRO A 414 -12.64 -2.65 -10.00
CA PRO A 414 -11.54 -2.91 -10.92
C PRO A 414 -10.76 -1.62 -11.24
N ASP A 415 -9.65 -1.76 -11.98
CA ASP A 415 -8.95 -0.65 -12.61
C ASP A 415 -9.80 0.03 -13.69
N GLY A 416 -9.55 1.32 -13.90
CA GLY A 416 -10.01 2.03 -15.09
C GLY A 416 -9.11 1.68 -16.28
N ILE A 417 -9.63 0.89 -17.21
CA ILE A 417 -8.88 0.40 -18.38
C ILE A 417 -8.98 1.36 -19.57
N ASP A 418 -10.14 2.02 -19.73
CA ASP A 418 -10.48 2.81 -20.90
C ASP A 418 -10.10 4.30 -20.77
N ILE A 419 -9.04 4.63 -20.00
CA ILE A 419 -8.60 6.01 -19.82
C ILE A 419 -7.96 6.49 -21.14
N PRO A 420 -8.48 7.57 -21.76
CA PRO A 420 -7.91 8.12 -22.97
C PRO A 420 -6.48 8.67 -22.73
N ASP A 421 -5.59 8.51 -23.69
CA ASP A 421 -4.18 8.92 -23.57
C ASP A 421 -4.00 10.39 -23.14
N HIS A 422 -4.87 11.29 -23.65
CA HIS A 422 -4.80 12.72 -23.33
C HIS A 422 -5.27 13.08 -21.91
N GLN A 423 -5.87 12.13 -21.19
CA GLN A 423 -6.31 12.27 -19.81
C GLN A 423 -5.38 11.58 -18.81
N ARG A 424 -4.40 10.81 -19.30
CA ARG A 424 -3.42 10.16 -18.43
C ARG A 424 -2.51 11.19 -17.77
N GLN A 425 -2.23 10.99 -16.50
CA GLN A 425 -1.46 11.94 -15.68
C GLN A 425 -0.24 11.31 -15.01
N ASP A 426 -0.12 9.97 -15.03
CA ASP A 426 1.07 9.31 -14.49
C ASP A 426 2.34 9.69 -15.29
N PRO A 427 3.41 10.16 -14.63
CA PRO A 427 4.66 10.53 -15.31
C PRO A 427 5.28 9.39 -16.13
N THR A 428 5.04 8.14 -15.75
CA THR A 428 5.49 6.95 -16.49
C THR A 428 5.02 6.97 -17.94
N PHE A 429 3.74 7.33 -18.18
CA PHE A 429 3.18 7.40 -19.53
C PHE A 429 3.96 8.37 -20.43
N GLY A 430 4.19 9.59 -19.95
CA GLY A 430 4.93 10.61 -20.69
C GLY A 430 6.40 10.25 -20.91
N ARG A 431 7.09 9.75 -19.88
CA ARG A 431 8.51 9.41 -19.91
C ARG A 431 8.84 8.19 -20.78
N THR A 432 7.88 7.27 -20.94
CA THR A 432 8.04 6.08 -21.79
C THR A 432 7.46 6.28 -23.19
N GLY A 433 6.98 7.50 -23.52
CA GLY A 433 6.36 7.76 -24.82
C GLY A 433 5.10 6.94 -25.07
N GLY A 434 4.37 6.57 -24.02
CA GLY A 434 3.14 5.77 -24.08
C GLY A 434 3.36 4.26 -24.13
N GLU A 435 4.60 3.76 -23.99
CA GLU A 435 4.86 2.32 -23.93
C GLU A 435 4.32 1.68 -22.64
N ARG A 436 4.32 2.44 -21.55
CA ARG A 436 3.76 2.04 -20.25
C ARG A 436 2.65 3.00 -19.87
N LEU A 437 1.48 2.45 -19.52
CA LEU A 437 0.28 3.25 -19.24
C LEU A 437 0.31 3.89 -17.84
N GLY A 438 1.14 3.37 -16.95
CA GLY A 438 1.28 3.87 -15.59
C GLY A 438 0.12 3.48 -14.67
N ARG A 439 -0.02 4.19 -13.56
CA ARG A 439 -0.86 3.83 -12.41
C ARG A 439 -2.27 4.46 -12.42
N ASP A 440 -2.63 5.23 -13.44
CA ASP A 440 -3.90 5.98 -13.47
C ASP A 440 -5.12 5.07 -13.29
N GLY A 441 -5.07 3.83 -13.80
CA GLY A 441 -6.17 2.88 -13.72
C GLY A 441 -6.62 2.56 -12.29
N CYS A 442 -5.67 2.40 -11.35
CA CYS A 442 -6.00 2.13 -9.95
C CYS A 442 -6.37 3.40 -9.16
N ARG A 443 -6.15 4.59 -9.74
CA ARG A 443 -6.34 5.91 -9.10
C ARG A 443 -7.65 6.60 -9.45
N VAL A 444 -8.49 5.98 -10.26
CA VAL A 444 -9.79 6.53 -10.68
C VAL A 444 -10.67 6.86 -9.46
N PRO A 445 -11.40 8.01 -9.48
CA PRO A 445 -12.26 8.45 -8.40
C PRO A 445 -13.34 7.45 -7.97
N LEU A 446 -13.63 7.42 -6.66
CA LEU A 446 -14.57 6.48 -6.05
C LEU A 446 -16.03 6.79 -6.43
N PRO A 447 -16.88 5.76 -6.65
CA PRO A 447 -18.32 5.92 -6.81
C PRO A 447 -19.03 5.84 -5.45
N TRP A 448 -19.64 6.93 -5.03
CA TRP A 448 -20.37 7.03 -3.76
C TRP A 448 -21.87 6.78 -3.91
N ARG A 449 -22.50 7.34 -4.97
CA ARG A 449 -23.95 7.32 -5.15
C ARG A 449 -24.31 7.06 -6.61
N ALA A 450 -24.96 5.96 -6.85
CA ALA A 450 -25.43 5.58 -8.17
C ALA A 450 -26.41 6.61 -8.73
N GLY A 451 -26.28 6.94 -10.02
CA GLY A 451 -27.17 7.84 -10.72
C GLY A 451 -26.99 9.34 -10.44
N GLU A 452 -26.12 9.71 -9.51
CA GLU A 452 -25.67 11.11 -9.35
C GLU A 452 -24.55 11.43 -10.35
N PRO A 453 -24.30 12.72 -10.67
CA PRO A 453 -23.15 13.11 -11.48
C PRO A 453 -21.85 12.53 -10.89
N ASN A 454 -20.98 12.03 -11.77
CA ASN A 454 -19.70 11.40 -11.38
C ASN A 454 -19.88 10.28 -10.34
N ASN A 455 -21.00 9.56 -10.39
CA ASN A 455 -21.41 8.55 -9.41
C ASN A 455 -21.30 9.07 -7.97
N GLY A 456 -21.62 10.34 -7.75
CA GLY A 456 -21.57 10.98 -6.45
C GLY A 456 -20.16 11.29 -5.94
N PHE A 457 -19.11 11.17 -6.74
CA PHE A 457 -17.75 11.63 -6.35
C PHE A 457 -17.73 13.13 -6.12
N GLY A 458 -18.23 13.91 -7.08
CA GLY A 458 -18.40 15.37 -7.03
C GLY A 458 -19.55 15.82 -7.89
N SER A 459 -20.09 17.01 -7.60
CA SER A 459 -21.28 17.55 -8.31
C SER A 459 -20.94 18.63 -9.34
N GLY A 460 -19.69 19.03 -9.47
CA GLY A 460 -19.23 20.15 -10.29
C GLY A 460 -18.58 19.72 -11.61
N ALA A 461 -17.29 19.89 -11.72
CA ALA A 461 -16.50 19.54 -12.89
C ALA A 461 -16.42 18.03 -13.14
N ASP A 462 -15.96 17.66 -14.35
CA ASP A 462 -15.60 16.27 -14.63
C ASP A 462 -14.44 15.85 -13.71
N PRO A 463 -14.41 14.60 -13.28
CA PRO A 463 -13.33 14.10 -12.42
C PRO A 463 -11.98 14.17 -13.14
N TRP A 464 -10.91 14.38 -12.39
CA TRP A 464 -9.53 14.45 -12.90
C TRP A 464 -9.09 13.21 -13.70
N LEU A 465 -9.69 12.05 -13.43
CA LEU A 465 -9.66 10.84 -14.25
C LEU A 465 -11.09 10.33 -14.48
N PRO A 466 -11.41 9.81 -15.67
CA PRO A 466 -12.75 9.33 -15.98
C PRO A 466 -13.06 8.04 -15.22
N GLN A 467 -14.27 7.97 -14.65
CA GLN A 467 -14.75 6.75 -14.01
C GLN A 467 -15.22 5.73 -15.07
N PRO A 468 -14.88 4.43 -14.92
CA PRO A 468 -15.46 3.37 -15.74
C PRO A 468 -16.98 3.33 -15.64
N GLU A 469 -17.68 2.99 -16.73
CA GLU A 469 -19.14 2.85 -16.74
C GLU A 469 -19.65 1.87 -15.66
N SER A 470 -18.89 0.81 -15.40
CA SER A 470 -19.20 -0.20 -14.37
C SER A 470 -19.30 0.37 -12.95
N PHE A 471 -18.67 1.51 -12.66
CA PHE A 471 -18.68 2.12 -11.33
C PHE A 471 -20.07 2.53 -10.87
N GLY A 472 -20.97 2.88 -11.78
CA GLY A 472 -22.36 3.19 -11.45
C GLY A 472 -23.09 2.03 -10.76
N THR A 473 -22.81 0.78 -11.14
CA THR A 473 -23.38 -0.42 -10.51
C THR A 473 -22.66 -0.85 -9.24
N LEU A 474 -21.42 -0.39 -9.06
CA LEU A 474 -20.57 -0.69 -7.92
C LEU A 474 -20.57 0.41 -6.85
N ALA A 475 -21.41 1.44 -7.01
CA ALA A 475 -21.48 2.58 -6.11
C ALA A 475 -21.79 2.14 -4.68
N ARG A 476 -21.19 2.87 -3.73
CA ARG A 476 -21.24 2.52 -2.29
C ARG A 476 -22.64 2.45 -1.72
N ASP A 477 -23.53 3.39 -2.09
CA ASP A 477 -24.93 3.41 -1.66
C ASP A 477 -25.71 2.17 -2.12
N THR A 478 -25.52 1.75 -3.37
CA THR A 478 -26.11 0.53 -3.93
C THR A 478 -25.65 -0.69 -3.16
N GLN A 479 -24.36 -0.78 -2.86
CA GLN A 479 -23.79 -1.89 -2.11
C GLN A 479 -24.19 -1.88 -0.63
N ALA A 480 -24.31 -0.70 -0.01
CA ALA A 480 -24.78 -0.57 1.37
C ALA A 480 -26.22 -1.05 1.55
N ALA A 481 -27.04 -0.97 0.50
CA ALA A 481 -28.43 -1.46 0.48
C ALA A 481 -28.55 -2.98 0.25
N SER A 482 -27.45 -3.65 -0.12
CA SER A 482 -27.46 -5.09 -0.46
C SER A 482 -26.69 -5.93 0.58
N PRO A 483 -27.35 -6.90 1.23
CA PRO A 483 -26.67 -7.77 2.20
C PRO A 483 -25.67 -8.73 1.54
N SER A 484 -25.74 -8.93 0.22
CA SER A 484 -24.86 -9.80 -0.55
C SER A 484 -23.90 -9.00 -1.43
N SER A 485 -23.45 -7.82 -0.98
CA SER A 485 -22.45 -7.00 -1.66
C SER A 485 -21.04 -7.23 -1.14
N HIS A 486 -20.04 -6.79 -1.90
CA HIS A 486 -18.66 -6.74 -1.41
C HIS A 486 -18.53 -5.91 -0.14
N LEU A 487 -19.18 -4.73 -0.08
CA LEU A 487 -19.17 -3.87 1.10
C LEU A 487 -19.72 -4.59 2.34
N SER A 488 -20.83 -5.32 2.20
CA SER A 488 -21.41 -6.10 3.30
C SER A 488 -20.51 -7.24 3.74
N LEU A 489 -19.83 -7.89 2.80
CA LEU A 489 -18.82 -8.91 3.11
C LEU A 489 -17.63 -8.32 3.88
N TYR A 490 -17.07 -7.17 3.43
CA TYR A 490 -15.96 -6.51 4.12
C TYR A 490 -16.34 -6.10 5.55
N ARG A 491 -17.51 -5.51 5.75
CA ARG A 491 -18.04 -5.22 7.11
C ARG A 491 -18.08 -6.48 7.98
N SER A 492 -18.57 -7.59 7.43
CA SER A 492 -18.65 -8.86 8.16
C SER A 492 -17.26 -9.43 8.49
N MET A 493 -16.33 -9.39 7.53
CA MET A 493 -14.95 -9.85 7.75
C MET A 493 -14.26 -9.03 8.85
N LEU A 494 -14.35 -7.70 8.80
CA LEU A 494 -13.68 -6.82 9.75
C LEU A 494 -14.27 -6.94 11.16
N ALA A 495 -15.60 -7.01 11.28
CA ALA A 495 -16.28 -7.23 12.55
C ALA A 495 -15.88 -8.59 13.17
N LEU A 496 -15.88 -9.67 12.39
CA LEU A 496 -15.47 -10.98 12.87
C LEU A 496 -13.98 -11.05 13.23
N ARG A 497 -13.11 -10.45 12.39
CA ARG A 497 -11.67 -10.35 12.69
C ARG A 497 -11.41 -9.70 14.04
N ARG A 498 -12.11 -8.59 14.33
CA ARG A 498 -12.02 -7.89 15.61
C ARG A 498 -12.59 -8.74 16.74
N GLN A 499 -13.81 -9.28 16.57
CA GLN A 499 -14.48 -10.10 17.58
C GLN A 499 -13.64 -11.33 17.99
N LEU A 500 -13.05 -12.01 17.00
CA LEU A 500 -12.27 -13.23 17.19
C LEU A 500 -10.78 -12.94 17.44
N ARG A 501 -10.37 -11.66 17.43
CA ARG A 501 -8.99 -11.20 17.63
C ARG A 501 -7.97 -11.89 16.70
N LEU A 502 -8.37 -12.12 15.45
CA LEU A 502 -7.53 -12.88 14.50
C LEU A 502 -6.17 -12.21 14.24
N GLY A 503 -6.10 -10.87 14.32
CA GLY A 503 -4.83 -10.15 14.17
C GLY A 503 -3.81 -10.41 15.29
N GLU A 504 -4.25 -10.90 16.46
CA GLU A 504 -3.41 -11.24 17.61
C GLU A 504 -3.28 -12.76 17.80
N GLY A 505 -3.86 -13.52 16.89
CA GLY A 505 -3.94 -14.98 16.99
C GLY A 505 -2.66 -15.68 16.54
N SER A 506 -2.74 -17.00 16.42
CA SER A 506 -1.66 -17.86 15.96
C SER A 506 -1.81 -18.22 14.48
N LEU A 507 -0.79 -18.86 13.91
CA LEU A 507 -0.91 -19.51 12.61
C LEU A 507 -0.29 -20.91 12.64
N ALA A 508 -1.11 -21.91 12.33
CA ALA A 508 -0.65 -23.26 12.05
C ALA A 508 -1.20 -23.73 10.69
N TRP A 509 -0.33 -24.19 9.80
CA TRP A 509 -0.77 -24.73 8.51
C TRP A 509 -1.53 -26.04 8.72
N LEU A 510 -2.64 -26.18 8.02
CA LEU A 510 -3.41 -27.43 7.88
C LEU A 510 -2.80 -28.21 6.70
N GLU A 511 -2.01 -29.25 6.98
CA GLU A 511 -1.24 -29.93 5.93
C GLU A 511 -2.14 -30.62 4.90
N ASP A 512 -3.27 -31.17 5.31
CA ASP A 512 -4.24 -31.80 4.40
C ASP A 512 -4.94 -30.79 3.48
N TRP A 513 -4.88 -29.48 3.82
CA TRP A 513 -5.42 -28.36 3.05
C TRP A 513 -4.34 -27.55 2.34
N SER A 514 -3.09 -27.94 2.44
CA SER A 514 -1.96 -27.25 1.79
C SER A 514 -1.48 -28.06 0.57
N THR A 515 -2.23 -27.95 -0.52
CA THR A 515 -2.04 -28.69 -1.77
C THR A 515 -1.71 -27.76 -2.94
N ASP A 516 -1.60 -28.30 -4.16
CA ASP A 516 -1.44 -27.49 -5.38
C ASP A 516 -2.67 -26.60 -5.67
N THR A 517 -3.83 -26.94 -5.11
CA THR A 517 -5.12 -26.30 -5.45
C THR A 517 -5.90 -25.79 -4.24
N SER A 518 -5.36 -25.93 -3.05
CA SER A 518 -5.95 -25.39 -1.82
C SER A 518 -4.88 -24.94 -0.84
N LEU A 519 -5.26 -24.01 0.02
CA LEU A 519 -4.42 -23.56 1.12
C LEU A 519 -5.28 -23.34 2.36
N GLY A 520 -4.85 -23.89 3.50
CA GLY A 520 -5.58 -23.75 4.75
C GLY A 520 -4.68 -23.59 5.96
N TYR A 521 -5.11 -22.77 6.89
CA TYR A 521 -4.45 -22.59 8.18
C TYR A 521 -5.47 -22.45 9.30
N LEU A 522 -4.99 -22.71 10.51
CA LEU A 522 -5.70 -22.51 11.75
C LEU A 522 -5.17 -21.25 12.44
N ASN A 523 -6.08 -20.37 12.85
CA ASN A 523 -5.82 -19.21 13.70
C ASN A 523 -6.73 -19.28 14.95
N GLY A 524 -6.16 -19.68 16.09
CA GLY A 524 -6.95 -20.04 17.26
C GLY A 524 -7.87 -21.23 16.95
N THR A 525 -9.20 -21.03 17.06
CA THR A 525 -10.23 -22.02 16.71
C THR A 525 -10.78 -21.86 15.29
N VAL A 526 -10.29 -20.89 14.53
CA VAL A 526 -10.80 -20.57 13.20
C VAL A 526 -9.90 -21.21 12.13
N ALA A 527 -10.45 -22.14 11.38
CA ALA A 527 -9.85 -22.61 10.15
C ALA A 527 -10.19 -21.67 8.99
N VAL A 528 -9.17 -21.15 8.32
CA VAL A 528 -9.30 -20.35 7.10
C VAL A 528 -8.90 -21.24 5.95
N LEU A 529 -9.84 -21.57 5.07
CA LEU A 529 -9.66 -22.51 3.98
C LEU A 529 -9.95 -21.82 2.65
N MET A 530 -9.02 -21.91 1.70
CA MET A 530 -9.13 -21.34 0.36
C MET A 530 -9.01 -22.45 -0.69
N ASN A 531 -9.91 -22.43 -1.65
CA ASN A 531 -9.91 -23.31 -2.82
C ASN A 531 -9.58 -22.49 -4.08
N VAL A 532 -8.48 -22.76 -4.74
CA VAL A 532 -8.09 -22.14 -6.01
C VAL A 532 -8.30 -23.07 -7.21
N SER A 533 -8.86 -24.26 -7.00
CA SER A 533 -9.19 -25.19 -8.07
C SER A 533 -10.45 -24.79 -8.83
N HIS A 534 -10.70 -25.48 -9.93
CA HIS A 534 -11.98 -25.34 -10.67
C HIS A 534 -13.09 -26.26 -10.13
N GLU A 535 -12.76 -27.16 -9.22
CA GLU A 535 -13.69 -28.13 -8.63
C GLU A 535 -13.98 -27.78 -7.17
N PRO A 536 -15.19 -28.05 -6.67
CA PRO A 536 -15.50 -27.86 -5.26
C PRO A 536 -14.74 -28.89 -4.39
N LEU A 537 -14.40 -28.48 -3.17
CA LEU A 537 -13.76 -29.31 -2.16
C LEU A 537 -14.70 -29.55 -0.98
N ASP A 538 -14.72 -30.75 -0.40
CA ASP A 538 -15.52 -31.04 0.78
C ASP A 538 -14.92 -30.33 2.00
N LEU A 539 -15.76 -29.62 2.76
CA LEU A 539 -15.35 -28.95 3.99
C LEU A 539 -15.17 -29.96 5.15
N PRO A 540 -14.20 -29.72 6.04
CA PRO A 540 -14.13 -30.46 7.28
C PRO A 540 -15.32 -30.11 8.20
N ALA A 541 -15.53 -30.91 9.25
CA ALA A 541 -16.56 -30.66 10.22
C ALA A 541 -16.30 -29.36 11.00
N GLY A 542 -17.32 -28.52 11.15
CA GLY A 542 -17.24 -27.24 11.84
C GLY A 542 -18.46 -26.36 11.58
N THR A 543 -18.46 -25.18 12.17
CA THR A 543 -19.51 -24.17 11.96
C THR A 543 -18.98 -23.11 10.99
N VAL A 544 -19.64 -22.95 9.85
CA VAL A 544 -19.30 -21.87 8.90
C VAL A 544 -19.62 -20.51 9.53
N LEU A 545 -18.60 -19.68 9.72
CA LEU A 545 -18.73 -18.31 10.22
C LEU A 545 -18.98 -17.33 9.08
N LEU A 546 -18.25 -17.46 7.98
CA LEU A 546 -18.34 -16.58 6.82
C LEU A 546 -17.81 -17.26 5.57
N ARG A 547 -18.35 -16.88 4.39
CA ARG A 547 -17.91 -17.32 3.07
C ARG A 547 -17.69 -16.13 2.15
N SER A 548 -16.66 -16.18 1.33
CA SER A 548 -16.39 -15.12 0.33
C SER A 548 -17.45 -15.08 -0.79
N SER A 549 -18.09 -16.20 -1.10
CA SER A 549 -19.20 -16.29 -2.08
C SER A 549 -20.45 -15.53 -1.64
N ALA A 550 -20.58 -15.14 -0.38
CA ALA A 550 -21.69 -14.29 0.09
C ALA A 550 -21.79 -12.97 -0.67
N ALA A 551 -20.65 -12.42 -1.13
CA ALA A 551 -20.59 -11.20 -1.95
C ALA A 551 -21.22 -11.37 -3.35
N ALA A 552 -21.34 -12.59 -3.85
CA ALA A 552 -21.92 -12.90 -5.15
C ALA A 552 -23.37 -13.40 -5.05
N GLY A 553 -23.93 -13.52 -3.83
CA GLY A 553 -25.24 -14.12 -3.59
C GLY A 553 -25.33 -15.60 -4.01
N ILE A 554 -24.18 -16.27 -4.13
CA ILE A 554 -24.09 -17.68 -4.52
C ILE A 554 -24.29 -18.54 -3.28
N ASN A 555 -25.34 -19.35 -3.26
CA ASN A 555 -25.55 -20.37 -2.24
C ASN A 555 -24.71 -21.60 -2.61
N ALA A 556 -23.46 -21.66 -2.15
CA ALA A 556 -22.69 -22.89 -2.21
C ALA A 556 -23.31 -23.95 -1.25
N PRO A 557 -23.21 -25.26 -1.59
CA PRO A 557 -23.65 -26.32 -0.68
C PRO A 557 -22.93 -26.17 0.69
N GLU A 558 -23.68 -26.36 1.78
CA GLU A 558 -23.14 -26.16 3.15
C GLU A 558 -21.86 -26.94 3.42
N HIS A 559 -21.68 -28.08 2.78
CA HIS A 559 -20.58 -29.02 3.03
C HIS A 559 -19.42 -28.88 2.03
N GLN A 560 -19.48 -27.93 1.10
CA GLN A 560 -18.47 -27.77 0.05
C GLN A 560 -17.95 -26.34 -0.02
N LEU A 561 -16.66 -26.20 -0.32
CA LEU A 561 -16.00 -24.96 -0.66
C LEU A 561 -15.94 -24.85 -2.18
N GLY A 562 -16.59 -23.83 -2.74
CA GLY A 562 -16.64 -23.61 -4.19
C GLY A 562 -15.29 -23.28 -4.81
N SER A 563 -15.23 -23.28 -6.13
CA SER A 563 -14.07 -22.82 -6.89
C SER A 563 -13.80 -21.33 -6.64
N GLY A 564 -12.55 -20.96 -6.37
CA GLY A 564 -12.14 -19.58 -6.10
C GLY A 564 -12.74 -18.98 -4.82
N GLU A 565 -13.12 -19.80 -3.86
CA GLU A 565 -13.77 -19.41 -2.61
C GLU A 565 -12.84 -19.55 -1.41
N THR A 566 -13.04 -18.68 -0.41
CA THR A 566 -12.48 -18.80 0.94
C THR A 566 -13.60 -18.89 1.97
N VAL A 567 -13.41 -19.69 3.03
CA VAL A 567 -14.32 -19.83 4.16
C VAL A 567 -13.57 -19.64 5.48
N TRP A 568 -14.22 -19.01 6.45
CA TRP A 568 -13.86 -19.07 7.87
C TRP A 568 -14.78 -20.06 8.55
N LEU A 569 -14.18 -21.07 9.17
CA LEU A 569 -14.85 -22.19 9.78
C LEU A 569 -14.41 -22.31 11.25
N GLU A 570 -15.32 -22.25 12.19
CA GLU A 570 -15.03 -22.57 13.59
C GLU A 570 -14.95 -24.08 13.74
N ILE A 571 -13.81 -24.56 14.21
CA ILE A 571 -13.57 -26.00 14.40
C ILE A 571 -13.47 -26.32 15.90
N TYR A 572 -13.91 -27.52 16.26
CA TYR A 572 -13.74 -28.03 17.61
C TYR A 572 -12.46 -28.86 17.64
N ILE A 573 -11.46 -28.40 18.41
CA ILE A 573 -10.24 -29.16 18.67
C ILE A 573 -10.55 -30.11 19.80
N GLU A 574 -10.56 -31.42 19.55
CA GLU A 574 -10.55 -32.39 20.63
C GLU A 574 -9.18 -32.32 21.33
N ASP A 575 -9.17 -31.97 22.61
CA ASP A 575 -7.97 -32.09 23.44
C ASP A 575 -7.58 -33.58 23.46
N THR A 576 -6.60 -33.94 22.67
CA THR A 576 -5.92 -35.23 22.81
C THR A 576 -5.02 -35.15 24.04
N GLU A 577 -5.62 -35.20 25.23
CA GLU A 577 -4.90 -35.54 26.45
C GLU A 577 -4.50 -37.03 26.36
N SER A 578 -3.22 -37.29 26.10
CA SER A 578 -2.57 -38.55 26.48
C SER A 578 -1.09 -38.37 26.72
#